data_798ddaaed9f4b1723cab10081c644a9d
#
_entry.id   798ddaaed9f4b1723cab10081c644a9d
#
_cell.length_a   1.000
_cell.length_b   1.000
_cell.length_c   1.000
_cell.angle_alpha   90.00
_cell.angle_beta   90.00
_cell.angle_gamma   90.00
#
_symmetry.space_group_name_H-M   'P 1'
#
loop_
_entity.id
_entity.type
_entity.pdbx_description
1 polymer ?
#
loop_
_entity_poly.entity_id
_entity_poly.type
_entity_poly.pdbx_seq_one_letter_code
_entity_poly.pdbx_strand_id
1 'polypeptide(L)'
;MDARSDDVIRIGSLELRFLVDETRAAGSVVVFEFVVPPNARVPAPHYHREVDEVVYVLDGTVTTTLDGRKHELRRGQSLFVPRGSVHNHENFHPETARALITLTPGSIGRRYFEEVAREVNVPGKPDLAKIKEIMLRHGLVPA
;
A
#
# COMPACT_ATOMS: atom_id res chain seq x y z
N MET A 1 -9.69 -2.57 -24.39
CA MET A 1 -8.62 -2.24 -23.42
C MET A 1 -7.85 -3.51 -23.10
N ASP A 2 -6.56 -3.49 -23.30
CA ASP A 2 -5.73 -4.69 -23.14
C ASP A 2 -5.45 -5.02 -21.69
N ALA A 3 -5.31 -6.30 -21.40
CA ALA A 3 -4.85 -6.76 -20.10
C ALA A 3 -3.39 -6.31 -19.86
N ARG A 4 -3.05 -6.04 -18.62
CA ARG A 4 -1.68 -5.68 -18.22
C ARG A 4 -1.17 -6.70 -17.21
N SER A 5 0.05 -7.20 -17.44
CA SER A 5 0.70 -8.16 -16.54
C SER A 5 1.97 -7.62 -15.88
N ASP A 6 2.55 -6.53 -16.41
CA ASP A 6 3.90 -6.10 -16.05
C ASP A 6 3.97 -4.73 -15.38
N ASP A 7 2.87 -4.24 -14.85
CA ASP A 7 2.80 -2.92 -14.23
C ASP A 7 3.15 -3.00 -12.75
N VAL A 8 4.43 -3.19 -12.46
CA VAL A 8 4.94 -3.44 -11.10
C VAL A 8 5.83 -2.29 -10.66
N ILE A 9 5.56 -1.79 -9.44
CA ILE A 9 6.48 -0.89 -8.73
C ILE A 9 7.06 -1.66 -7.55
N ARG A 10 8.39 -1.61 -7.41
CA ARG A 10 9.10 -2.18 -6.26
C ARG A 10 9.52 -1.08 -5.30
N ILE A 11 9.21 -1.30 -4.01
CA ILE A 11 9.61 -0.41 -2.92
C ILE A 11 10.35 -1.26 -1.89
N GLY A 12 11.69 -1.24 -1.92
CA GLY A 12 12.49 -2.20 -1.19
C GLY A 12 12.14 -3.63 -1.62
N SER A 13 11.74 -4.48 -0.70
CA SER A 13 11.31 -5.85 -0.99
C SER A 13 9.82 -5.97 -1.31
N LEU A 14 9.06 -4.90 -1.17
CA LEU A 14 7.63 -4.89 -1.48
C LEU A 14 7.40 -4.79 -2.98
N GLU A 15 6.35 -5.43 -3.47
CA GLU A 15 5.89 -5.27 -4.86
C GLU A 15 4.45 -4.79 -4.87
N LEU A 16 4.17 -3.83 -5.74
CA LEU A 16 2.81 -3.34 -6.02
C LEU A 16 2.53 -3.59 -7.50
N ARG A 17 1.58 -4.47 -7.78
CA ARG A 17 1.18 -4.83 -9.14
C ARG A 17 -0.13 -4.11 -9.45
N PHE A 18 -0.07 -3.06 -10.27
CA PHE A 18 -1.23 -2.22 -10.55
C PHE A 18 -2.18 -2.89 -11.55
N LEU A 19 -3.42 -3.06 -11.15
CA LEU A 19 -4.51 -3.55 -11.97
C LEU A 19 -5.31 -2.38 -12.55
N VAL A 20 -5.59 -1.37 -11.73
CA VAL A 20 -6.24 -0.13 -12.15
C VAL A 20 -5.49 1.02 -11.49
N ASP A 21 -4.86 1.87 -12.29
CA ASP A 21 -4.23 3.09 -11.80
C ASP A 21 -5.15 4.31 -11.99
N GLU A 22 -4.72 5.46 -11.48
CA GLU A 22 -5.51 6.68 -11.53
C GLU A 22 -5.85 7.15 -12.95
N THR A 23 -5.05 6.75 -13.94
CA THR A 23 -5.24 7.18 -15.33
C THR A 23 -6.36 6.38 -16.02
N ARG A 24 -6.59 5.14 -15.60
CA ARG A 24 -7.56 4.23 -16.24
C ARG A 24 -9.00 4.45 -15.78
N ALA A 25 -9.15 4.84 -14.53
CA ALA A 25 -10.48 4.97 -13.91
C ALA A 25 -10.87 6.44 -13.68
N ALA A 26 -10.21 7.37 -14.35
CA ALA A 26 -10.45 8.81 -14.22
C ALA A 26 -10.48 9.28 -12.73
N GLY A 27 -9.60 8.71 -11.91
CA GLY A 27 -9.50 9.07 -10.50
C GLY A 27 -10.53 8.46 -9.56
N SER A 28 -11.39 7.55 -10.05
CA SER A 28 -12.44 6.96 -9.20
C SER A 28 -11.91 5.87 -8.27
N VAL A 29 -10.93 5.09 -8.71
CA VAL A 29 -10.42 3.95 -7.97
C VAL A 29 -8.99 3.62 -8.37
N VAL A 30 -8.21 3.11 -7.43
CA VAL A 30 -6.91 2.48 -7.69
C VAL A 30 -6.94 1.09 -7.08
N VAL A 31 -6.50 0.09 -7.84
CA VAL A 31 -6.47 -1.31 -7.40
C VAL A 31 -5.10 -1.88 -7.71
N PHE A 32 -4.47 -2.50 -6.73
CA PHE A 32 -3.20 -3.19 -6.93
C PHE A 32 -3.07 -4.43 -6.04
N GLU A 33 -2.28 -5.40 -6.49
CA GLU A 33 -1.81 -6.49 -5.64
C GLU A 33 -0.59 -6.03 -4.87
N PHE A 34 -0.64 -6.20 -3.57
CA PHE A 34 0.45 -5.88 -2.67
C PHE A 34 1.13 -7.17 -2.23
N VAL A 35 2.41 -7.32 -2.56
CA VAL A 35 3.20 -8.51 -2.24
C VAL A 35 4.16 -8.15 -1.11
N VAL A 36 4.01 -8.85 0.02
CA VAL A 36 4.75 -8.57 1.26
C VAL A 36 5.52 -9.83 1.66
N PRO A 37 6.84 -9.88 1.41
CA PRO A 37 7.67 -10.97 1.90
C PRO A 37 7.70 -11.04 3.44
N PRO A 38 8.11 -12.19 4.01
CA PRO A 38 8.27 -12.29 5.46
C PRO A 38 9.16 -11.21 6.03
N ASN A 39 8.70 -10.55 7.09
CA ASN A 39 9.43 -9.51 7.80
C ASN A 39 9.90 -8.35 6.92
N ALA A 40 9.19 -8.09 5.82
CA ALA A 40 9.50 -6.98 4.94
C ALA A 40 9.41 -5.65 5.68
N ARG A 41 10.29 -4.72 5.33
CA ARG A 41 10.19 -3.36 5.79
C ARG A 41 9.02 -2.69 5.10
N VAL A 42 8.03 -2.31 5.88
CA VAL A 42 6.78 -1.72 5.39
C VAL A 42 6.71 -0.23 5.73
N PRO A 43 5.82 0.53 5.06
CA PRO A 43 5.57 1.91 5.43
C PRO A 43 5.16 2.04 6.90
N ALA A 44 5.61 3.12 7.54
CA ALA A 44 5.23 3.44 8.90
C ALA A 44 3.70 3.67 9.01
N PRO A 45 3.14 3.53 10.21
CA PRO A 45 1.72 3.85 10.42
C PRO A 45 1.37 5.24 9.93
N HIS A 46 0.24 5.34 9.24
CA HIS A 46 -0.24 6.59 8.66
C HIS A 46 -1.76 6.54 8.47
N TYR A 47 -2.37 7.66 8.17
CA TYR A 47 -3.76 7.69 7.73
C TYR A 47 -3.90 8.45 6.41
N HIS A 48 -4.98 8.17 5.70
CA HIS A 48 -5.34 8.89 4.48
C HIS A 48 -6.40 9.96 4.81
N ARG A 49 -6.20 11.18 4.33
CA ARG A 49 -7.16 12.25 4.60
C ARG A 49 -8.49 12.05 3.88
N GLU A 50 -8.43 11.57 2.64
CA GLU A 50 -9.59 11.58 1.73
C GLU A 50 -9.84 10.25 1.02
N VAL A 51 -9.10 9.21 1.37
CA VAL A 51 -9.15 7.93 0.66
C VAL A 51 -9.49 6.81 1.62
N ASP A 52 -10.51 6.04 1.26
CA ASP A 52 -10.84 4.79 1.92
C ASP A 52 -10.04 3.64 1.30
N GLU A 53 -9.73 2.63 2.08
CA GLU A 53 -8.97 1.47 1.64
C GLU A 53 -9.69 0.18 2.01
N VAL A 54 -9.67 -0.78 1.09
CA VAL A 54 -10.05 -2.16 1.38
C VAL A 54 -8.84 -3.04 1.16
N VAL A 55 -8.53 -3.89 2.12
CA VAL A 55 -7.53 -4.94 1.96
C VAL A 55 -8.22 -6.29 1.92
N TYR A 56 -7.93 -7.10 0.90
CA TYR A 56 -8.45 -8.45 0.72
C TYR A 56 -7.29 -9.41 0.51
N VAL A 57 -7.10 -10.37 1.40
CA VAL A 57 -5.94 -11.27 1.34
C VAL A 57 -6.16 -12.40 0.34
N LEU A 58 -5.22 -12.54 -0.58
CA LEU A 58 -5.22 -13.57 -1.61
C LEU A 58 -4.42 -14.80 -1.19
N ASP A 59 -3.26 -14.60 -0.57
CA ASP A 59 -2.38 -15.66 -0.08
C ASP A 59 -1.61 -15.20 1.16
N GLY A 60 -1.24 -16.14 2.01
CA GLY A 60 -0.47 -15.85 3.22
C GLY A 60 -1.30 -15.16 4.29
N THR A 61 -0.62 -14.47 5.18
CA THR A 61 -1.24 -13.73 6.28
C THR A 61 -0.71 -12.32 6.33
N VAL A 62 -1.61 -11.35 6.29
CA VAL A 62 -1.28 -9.92 6.48
C VAL A 62 -1.73 -9.51 7.87
N THR A 63 -0.84 -8.91 8.65
CA THR A 63 -1.19 -8.29 9.91
C THR A 63 -1.44 -6.82 9.67
N THR A 64 -2.69 -6.40 9.73
CA THR A 64 -3.07 -5.00 9.61
C THR A 64 -3.33 -4.44 11.01
N THR A 65 -2.59 -3.38 11.36
CA THR A 65 -2.89 -2.61 12.56
C THR A 65 -3.78 -1.46 12.16
N LEU A 66 -4.95 -1.37 12.78
CA LEU A 66 -5.96 -0.34 12.51
C LEU A 66 -6.33 0.33 13.83
N ASP A 67 -6.02 1.63 13.94
CA ASP A 67 -6.23 2.41 15.16
C ASP A 67 -5.70 1.71 16.43
N GLY A 68 -4.49 1.15 16.32
CA GLY A 68 -3.81 0.45 17.41
C GLY A 68 -4.21 -0.99 17.62
N ARG A 69 -5.20 -1.49 16.90
CA ARG A 69 -5.66 -2.89 17.03
C ARG A 69 -5.13 -3.74 15.89
N LYS A 70 -4.49 -4.86 16.19
CA LYS A 70 -3.96 -5.81 15.21
C LYS A 70 -5.05 -6.76 14.72
N HIS A 71 -5.10 -6.93 13.40
CA HIS A 71 -5.96 -7.89 12.72
C HIS A 71 -5.08 -8.81 11.88
N GLU A 72 -5.09 -10.09 12.16
CA GLU A 72 -4.44 -11.08 11.32
C GLU A 72 -5.42 -11.52 10.23
N LEU A 73 -5.15 -11.09 9.02
CA LEU A 73 -6.00 -11.39 7.87
C LEU A 73 -5.39 -12.53 7.07
N ARG A 74 -6.17 -13.58 6.90
CA ARG A 74 -5.80 -14.77 6.13
C ARG A 74 -6.51 -14.78 4.78
N ARG A 75 -6.12 -15.69 3.91
CA ARG A 75 -6.74 -15.87 2.61
C ARG A 75 -8.26 -15.82 2.67
N GLY A 76 -8.85 -14.98 1.84
CA GLY A 76 -10.30 -14.79 1.75
C GLY A 76 -10.89 -13.82 2.76
N GLN A 77 -10.06 -13.26 3.65
CA GLN A 77 -10.51 -12.27 4.63
C GLN A 77 -10.20 -10.85 4.17
N SER A 78 -11.03 -9.92 4.57
CA SER A 78 -10.90 -8.51 4.22
C SER A 78 -11.07 -7.60 5.42
N LEU A 79 -10.55 -6.38 5.30
CA LEU A 79 -10.71 -5.33 6.29
C LEU A 79 -10.96 -4.02 5.57
N PHE A 80 -11.94 -3.25 6.03
CA PHE A 80 -12.17 -1.89 5.57
C PHE A 80 -11.39 -0.92 6.45
N VAL A 81 -10.58 -0.08 5.82
CA VAL A 81 -9.80 0.97 6.47
C VAL A 81 -10.40 2.31 6.05
N PRO A 82 -11.23 2.94 6.90
CA PRO A 82 -11.81 4.22 6.53
C PRO A 82 -10.76 5.33 6.52
N ARG A 83 -11.01 6.36 5.73
CA ARG A 83 -10.18 7.57 5.76
C ARG A 83 -10.08 8.10 7.18
N GLY A 84 -8.92 8.62 7.55
CA GLY A 84 -8.66 9.13 8.89
C GLY A 84 -8.21 8.09 9.91
N SER A 85 -8.33 6.79 9.62
CA SER A 85 -7.89 5.73 10.53
C SER A 85 -6.42 5.39 10.34
N VAL A 86 -5.66 5.41 11.42
CA VAL A 86 -4.23 5.09 11.41
C VAL A 86 -4.03 3.60 11.18
N HIS A 87 -3.22 3.25 10.19
CA HIS A 87 -3.00 1.85 9.82
C HIS A 87 -1.63 1.59 9.21
N ASN A 88 -1.23 0.32 9.24
CA ASN A 88 -0.16 -0.23 8.42
C ASN A 88 -0.37 -1.74 8.23
N HIS A 89 0.28 -2.29 7.20
CA HIS A 89 0.21 -3.71 6.85
C HIS A 89 1.59 -4.33 6.99
N GLU A 90 1.67 -5.45 7.71
CA GLU A 90 2.94 -6.14 7.98
C GLU A 90 2.79 -7.64 7.72
N ASN A 91 3.90 -8.35 7.58
CA ASN A 91 3.92 -9.81 7.49
C ASN A 91 4.94 -10.37 8.48
N PHE A 92 4.44 -10.97 9.56
CA PHE A 92 5.25 -11.63 10.60
C PHE A 92 5.30 -13.14 10.43
N HIS A 93 4.75 -13.66 9.34
CA HIS A 93 4.65 -15.09 9.07
C HIS A 93 5.74 -15.54 8.09
N PRO A 94 6.04 -16.86 8.02
CA PRO A 94 7.13 -17.35 7.16
C PRO A 94 6.81 -17.38 5.67
N GLU A 95 5.57 -17.18 5.27
CA GLU A 95 5.15 -17.22 3.87
C GLU A 95 4.96 -15.80 3.33
N THR A 96 5.29 -15.59 2.06
CA THR A 96 4.99 -14.33 1.38
C THR A 96 3.49 -14.12 1.34
N ALA A 97 3.05 -12.93 1.74
CA ALA A 97 1.64 -12.55 1.69
C ALA A 97 1.33 -11.77 0.40
N ARG A 98 0.14 -11.97 -0.13
CA ARG A 98 -0.41 -11.23 -1.25
C ARG A 98 -1.79 -10.74 -0.90
N ALA A 99 -2.04 -9.45 -1.08
CA ALA A 99 -3.34 -8.85 -0.82
C ALA A 99 -3.76 -7.96 -1.98
N LEU A 100 -5.05 -7.91 -2.24
CA LEU A 100 -5.63 -6.95 -3.15
C LEU A 100 -5.98 -5.69 -2.36
N ILE A 101 -5.43 -4.56 -2.78
CA ILE A 101 -5.68 -3.26 -2.16
C ILE A 101 -6.54 -2.43 -3.11
N THR A 102 -7.62 -1.88 -2.58
CA THR A 102 -8.50 -0.97 -3.32
C THR A 102 -8.56 0.36 -2.60
N LEU A 103 -8.24 1.43 -3.31
CA LEU A 103 -8.26 2.80 -2.79
C LEU A 103 -9.33 3.61 -3.50
N THR A 104 -10.22 4.24 -2.77
CA THR A 104 -11.30 5.07 -3.31
C THR A 104 -11.47 6.39 -2.54
N PRO A 105 -11.54 7.53 -3.23
CA PRO A 105 -11.22 7.73 -4.65
C PRO A 105 -9.77 7.42 -4.99
N GLY A 106 -9.43 7.42 -6.27
CA GLY A 106 -8.11 7.08 -6.77
C GLY A 106 -7.08 8.20 -6.74
N SER A 107 -7.08 9.02 -5.71
CA SER A 107 -6.14 10.14 -5.59
C SER A 107 -4.77 9.74 -5.04
N ILE A 108 -4.67 8.57 -4.39
CA ILE A 108 -3.40 7.96 -4.03
C ILE A 108 -3.15 6.87 -5.08
N GLY A 109 -2.33 7.19 -6.07
CA GLY A 109 -2.16 6.31 -7.20
C GLY A 109 -0.71 5.92 -7.45
N ARG A 110 -0.50 5.34 -8.63
CA ARG A 110 0.81 4.90 -9.11
C ARG A 110 1.88 5.98 -8.94
N ARG A 111 1.56 7.23 -9.25
CA ARG A 111 2.48 8.35 -9.15
C ARG A 111 3.05 8.53 -7.74
N TYR A 112 2.21 8.41 -6.73
CA TYR A 112 2.65 8.45 -5.34
C TYR A 112 3.68 7.36 -5.05
N PHE A 113 3.36 6.12 -5.41
CA PHE A 113 4.24 4.98 -5.13
C PHE A 113 5.55 5.05 -5.93
N GLU A 114 5.53 5.58 -7.15
CA GLU A 114 6.75 5.82 -7.93
C GLU A 114 7.66 6.84 -7.24
N GLU A 115 7.11 7.91 -6.72
CA GLU A 115 7.87 8.93 -6.00
C GLU A 115 8.51 8.35 -4.73
N VAL A 116 7.75 7.57 -3.94
CA VAL A 116 8.27 6.91 -2.75
C VAL A 116 9.36 5.89 -3.12
N ALA A 117 9.15 5.12 -4.17
CA ALA A 117 10.13 4.13 -4.63
C ALA A 117 11.49 4.75 -4.95
N ARG A 118 11.51 5.93 -5.58
CA ARG A 118 12.75 6.64 -5.89
C ARG A 118 13.54 7.02 -4.64
N GLU A 119 12.85 7.36 -3.54
CA GLU A 119 13.50 7.73 -2.29
C GLU A 119 13.92 6.50 -1.46
N VAL A 120 13.17 5.40 -1.54
CA VAL A 120 13.48 4.17 -0.77
C VAL A 120 14.56 3.35 -1.46
N ASN A 121 14.52 3.23 -2.79
CA ASN A 121 15.42 2.37 -3.58
C ASN A 121 16.75 3.06 -3.90
N VAL A 122 17.36 3.66 -2.90
CA VAL A 122 18.65 4.34 -3.04
C VAL A 122 19.72 3.58 -2.22
N PRO A 123 21.02 3.69 -2.57
CA PRO A 123 22.07 3.17 -1.72
C PRO A 123 22.07 3.91 -0.38
N GLY A 124 22.19 3.16 0.71
CA GLY A 124 22.21 3.72 2.05
C GLY A 124 20.83 3.96 2.63
N LYS A 125 20.73 4.91 3.55
CA LYS A 125 19.49 5.19 4.27
C LYS A 125 18.57 6.09 3.46
N PRO A 126 17.27 5.74 3.35
CA PRO A 126 16.29 6.64 2.73
C PRO A 126 16.19 7.97 3.49
N ASP A 127 15.90 9.03 2.75
CA ASP A 127 15.64 10.35 3.33
C ASP A 127 14.18 10.40 3.84
N LEU A 128 14.01 10.20 5.14
CA LEU A 128 12.68 10.15 5.77
C LEU A 128 11.94 11.48 5.67
N ALA A 129 12.65 12.60 5.65
CA ALA A 129 12.03 13.92 5.51
C ALA A 129 11.39 14.09 4.14
N LYS A 130 12.07 13.63 3.09
CA LYS A 130 11.53 13.65 1.72
C LYS A 130 10.34 12.72 1.56
N ILE A 131 10.41 11.52 2.15
CA ILE A 131 9.30 10.56 2.13
C ILE A 131 8.07 11.18 2.80
N LYS A 132 8.23 11.81 3.96
CA LYS A 132 7.16 12.50 4.65
C LYS A 132 6.55 13.61 3.79
N GLU A 133 7.37 14.39 3.13
CA GLU A 133 6.90 15.45 2.22
C GLU A 133 6.05 14.89 1.08
N ILE A 134 6.52 13.79 0.45
CA ILE A 134 5.77 13.10 -0.60
C ILE A 134 4.42 12.62 -0.06
N MET A 135 4.41 11.96 1.10
CA MET A 135 3.19 11.48 1.74
C MET A 135 2.19 12.62 1.94
N LEU A 136 2.61 13.70 2.57
CA LEU A 136 1.74 14.86 2.86
C LEU A 136 1.17 15.48 1.58
N ARG A 137 1.97 15.56 0.53
CA ARG A 137 1.54 16.10 -0.76
C ARG A 137 0.45 15.27 -1.42
N HIS A 138 0.43 13.96 -1.17
CA HIS A 138 -0.57 13.03 -1.68
C HIS A 138 -1.69 12.70 -0.69
N GLY A 139 -1.75 13.38 0.45
CA GLY A 139 -2.82 13.19 1.42
C GLY A 139 -2.65 12.04 2.39
N LEU A 140 -1.43 11.50 2.52
CA LEU A 140 -1.08 10.53 3.56
C LEU A 140 -0.38 11.26 4.70
N VAL A 141 -0.81 11.01 5.93
CA VAL A 141 -0.27 11.67 7.12
C VAL A 141 0.41 10.63 8.01
N PRO A 142 1.74 10.73 8.22
CA PRO A 142 2.43 9.87 9.17
C PRO A 142 1.89 10.04 10.58
N ALA A 143 1.77 8.95 11.30
CA ALA A 143 1.21 8.94 12.65
C ALA A 143 2.22 8.46 13.69
#